data_0c15ab94dea27d2d9588191e11b03009
#
_entry.id   0c15ab94dea27d2d9588191e11b03009
#
_cell.length_a   1.000
_cell.length_b   1.000
_cell.length_c   1.000
_cell.angle_alpha   90.00
_cell.angle_beta   90.00
_cell.angle_gamma   90.00
#
_symmetry.space_group_name_H-M   'P 1'
#
loop_
_entity.id
_entity.type
_entity.pdbx_description
1 polymer ?
#
loop_
_entity_poly.entity_id
_entity_poly.type
_entity_poly.pdbx_seq_one_letter_code
_entity_poly.pdbx_strand_id
1 'polypeptide(L)'
;MLFGLVGSEMCIRDRAMAQRQTKISDEAEIALNNGEYQWALELADMLIALDSNNAQAKNIKAEAADQLARFQLASNDYYFYKTVAGELRNEIDVNPSTPNSVTSEQLQATPMKAIMKSLPVNLNADKSVEITKKYEFRFIDSEEVYTIHIRKGVAQLSKIPDSSAEVKVITDQQTLKEVFAGLKNVAAISLLLANNTIEVEGGKLEFLKFLGLFTD
;
A
#
# COMPACT_ATOMS: atom_id res chain seq x y z
N MET A 1 22.74 -17.65 26.65
CA MET A 1 24.02 -17.03 26.29
C MET A 1 24.13 -16.89 24.78
N LEU A 2 23.41 -15.95 24.19
CA LEU A 2 23.45 -15.71 22.74
C LEU A 2 23.56 -14.23 22.36
N PHE A 3 23.95 -13.38 23.31
CA PHE A 3 24.09 -11.93 23.10
C PHE A 3 25.49 -11.47 22.67
N GLY A 4 26.45 -12.39 22.48
CA GLY A 4 27.84 -12.04 22.16
C GLY A 4 28.20 -12.05 20.68
N LEU A 5 27.37 -12.62 19.80
CA LEU A 5 27.74 -12.83 18.38
C LEU A 5 27.43 -11.63 17.47
N VAL A 6 26.32 -10.91 17.70
CA VAL A 6 25.92 -9.78 16.85
C VAL A 6 26.90 -8.60 16.97
N GLY A 7 27.42 -8.33 18.16
CA GLY A 7 28.39 -7.25 18.38
C GLY A 7 29.78 -7.56 17.81
N SER A 8 30.19 -8.83 17.77
CA SER A 8 31.50 -9.23 17.26
C SER A 8 31.57 -9.22 15.74
N GLU A 9 30.50 -9.60 15.06
CA GLU A 9 30.44 -9.54 13.59
C GLU A 9 30.43 -8.11 13.06
N MET A 10 29.70 -7.20 13.69
CA MET A 10 29.72 -5.78 13.36
C MET A 10 31.11 -5.17 13.55
N CYS A 11 31.78 -5.46 14.67
CA CYS A 11 33.14 -5.02 14.93
C CYS A 11 34.18 -5.62 13.96
N ILE A 12 33.98 -6.84 13.47
CA ILE A 12 34.86 -7.47 12.49
C ILE A 12 34.70 -6.79 11.12
N ARG A 13 33.44 -6.52 10.70
CA ARG A 13 33.15 -5.78 9.48
C ARG A 13 33.71 -4.37 9.51
N ASP A 14 33.45 -3.61 10.58
CA ASP A 14 33.98 -2.25 10.77
C ASP A 14 35.53 -2.22 10.76
N ARG A 15 36.17 -3.21 11.41
CA ARG A 15 37.63 -3.32 11.44
C ARG A 15 38.21 -3.73 10.08
N ALA A 16 37.52 -4.61 9.33
CA ALA A 16 37.91 -5.00 7.99
C ALA A 16 37.83 -3.80 7.03
N MET A 17 36.76 -2.99 7.15
CA MET A 17 36.63 -1.75 6.37
C MET A 17 37.67 -0.71 6.73
N ALA A 18 37.97 -0.53 8.02
CA ALA A 18 39.00 0.42 8.50
C ALA A 18 40.42 0.02 8.12
N GLN A 19 40.71 -1.28 7.96
CA GLN A 19 42.02 -1.81 7.58
C GLN A 19 42.24 -1.90 6.06
N ARG A 20 41.18 -1.86 5.26
CA ARG A 20 41.26 -1.83 3.80
C ARG A 20 41.32 -0.38 3.35
N GLN A 21 42.40 0.01 2.69
CA GLN A 21 42.57 1.34 2.07
C GLN A 21 41.69 1.51 0.80
N THR A 22 40.74 0.61 0.56
CA THR A 22 39.82 0.64 -0.57
C THR A 22 38.57 1.44 -0.22
N LYS A 23 38.10 2.20 -1.18
CA LYS A 23 36.80 2.89 -1.06
C LYS A 23 35.68 1.84 -0.95
N ILE A 24 34.59 2.18 -0.28
CA ILE A 24 33.41 1.30 -0.16
C ILE A 24 32.91 0.83 -1.53
N SER A 25 32.99 1.69 -2.56
CA SER A 25 32.64 1.36 -3.94
C SER A 25 33.47 0.20 -4.51
N ASP A 26 34.79 0.25 -4.28
CA ASP A 26 35.71 -0.77 -4.80
C ASP A 26 35.49 -2.11 -4.07
N GLU A 27 35.22 -2.05 -2.76
CA GLU A 27 34.88 -3.22 -1.95
C GLU A 27 33.55 -3.86 -2.38
N ALA A 28 32.53 -3.04 -2.72
CA ALA A 28 31.26 -3.53 -3.21
C ALA A 28 31.41 -4.28 -4.56
N GLU A 29 32.27 -3.77 -5.46
CA GLU A 29 32.57 -4.47 -6.72
C GLU A 29 33.37 -5.75 -6.48
N ILE A 30 34.35 -5.73 -5.59
CA ILE A 30 35.13 -6.93 -5.22
C ILE A 30 34.20 -8.00 -4.64
N ALA A 31 33.33 -7.63 -3.72
CA ALA A 31 32.34 -8.54 -3.12
C ALA A 31 31.40 -9.14 -4.16
N LEU A 32 30.90 -8.33 -5.10
CA LEU A 32 30.04 -8.78 -6.19
C LEU A 32 30.76 -9.81 -7.08
N ASN A 33 32.01 -9.51 -7.47
CA ASN A 33 32.84 -10.39 -8.33
C ASN A 33 33.24 -11.70 -7.64
N ASN A 34 33.40 -11.66 -6.32
CA ASN A 34 33.70 -12.83 -5.50
C ASN A 34 32.47 -13.71 -5.18
N GLY A 35 31.26 -13.28 -5.58
CA GLY A 35 30.03 -14.00 -5.26
C GLY A 35 29.50 -13.75 -3.84
N GLU A 36 30.06 -12.76 -3.13
CA GLU A 36 29.60 -12.33 -1.81
C GLU A 36 28.40 -11.36 -1.94
N TYR A 37 27.34 -11.84 -2.62
CA TYR A 37 26.23 -11.00 -3.08
C TYR A 37 25.51 -10.25 -1.97
N GLN A 38 25.34 -10.88 -0.79
CA GLN A 38 24.70 -10.21 0.35
C GLN A 38 25.56 -9.03 0.84
N TRP A 39 26.89 -9.22 0.88
CA TRP A 39 27.80 -8.17 1.29
C TRP A 39 27.86 -7.04 0.27
N ALA A 40 27.91 -7.37 -1.02
CA ALA A 40 27.86 -6.39 -2.10
C ALA A 40 26.58 -5.53 -2.03
N LEU A 41 25.44 -6.15 -1.76
CA LEU A 41 24.15 -5.47 -1.60
C LEU A 41 24.17 -4.50 -0.41
N GLU A 42 24.68 -4.92 0.76
CA GLU A 42 24.78 -4.09 1.97
C GLU A 42 25.71 -2.86 1.75
N LEU A 43 26.84 -3.06 1.09
CA LEU A 43 27.77 -1.95 0.76
C LEU A 43 27.14 -0.98 -0.24
N ALA A 44 26.45 -1.49 -1.23
CA ALA A 44 25.75 -0.68 -2.21
C ALA A 44 24.60 0.13 -1.57
N ASP A 45 23.91 -0.42 -0.58
CA ASP A 45 22.90 0.31 0.20
C ASP A 45 23.48 1.49 0.95
N MET A 46 24.66 1.32 1.57
CA MET A 46 25.36 2.41 2.24
C MET A 46 25.72 3.54 1.27
N LEU A 47 26.17 3.19 0.06
CA LEU A 47 26.51 4.17 -0.98
C LEU A 47 25.28 4.90 -1.50
N ILE A 48 24.15 4.20 -1.68
CA ILE A 48 22.87 4.81 -2.11
C ILE A 48 22.29 5.71 -1.02
N ALA A 49 22.47 5.35 0.26
CA ALA A 49 22.06 6.19 1.38
C ALA A 49 22.86 7.51 1.47
N LEU A 50 24.13 7.49 1.05
CA LEU A 50 24.98 8.68 0.99
C LEU A 50 24.67 9.55 -0.24
N ASP A 51 24.40 8.91 -1.38
CA ASP A 51 24.03 9.56 -2.64
C ASP A 51 22.97 8.69 -3.37
N SER A 52 21.74 9.12 -3.28
CA SER A 52 20.59 8.44 -3.89
C SER A 52 20.65 8.36 -5.44
N ASN A 53 21.52 9.15 -6.07
CA ASN A 53 21.75 9.17 -7.52
C ASN A 53 22.97 8.35 -7.96
N ASN A 54 23.65 7.69 -7.04
CA ASN A 54 24.83 6.89 -7.35
C ASN A 54 24.48 5.70 -8.26
N ALA A 55 24.68 5.88 -9.56
CA ALA A 55 24.33 4.88 -10.58
C ALA A 55 25.17 3.59 -10.44
N GLN A 56 26.46 3.69 -10.05
CA GLN A 56 27.33 2.53 -9.86
C GLN A 56 26.81 1.65 -8.70
N ALA A 57 26.47 2.28 -7.56
CA ALA A 57 25.92 1.55 -6.41
C ALA A 57 24.57 0.90 -6.74
N LYS A 58 23.69 1.60 -7.48
CA LYS A 58 22.43 1.03 -7.96
C LYS A 58 22.65 -0.21 -8.83
N ASN A 59 23.62 -0.16 -9.74
CA ASN A 59 23.94 -1.31 -10.60
C ASN A 59 24.49 -2.48 -9.80
N ILE A 60 25.42 -2.25 -8.86
CA ILE A 60 25.96 -3.29 -7.98
C ILE A 60 24.83 -3.95 -7.17
N LYS A 61 23.95 -3.14 -6.57
CA LYS A 61 22.82 -3.63 -5.79
C LYS A 61 21.85 -4.45 -6.64
N ALA A 62 21.54 -3.97 -7.84
CA ALA A 62 20.63 -4.66 -8.76
C ALA A 62 21.22 -6.03 -9.20
N GLU A 63 22.52 -6.09 -9.51
CA GLU A 63 23.19 -7.33 -9.89
C GLU A 63 23.24 -8.31 -8.71
N ALA A 64 23.64 -7.83 -7.53
CA ALA A 64 23.67 -8.63 -6.31
C ALA A 64 22.26 -9.22 -5.98
N ALA A 65 21.22 -8.40 -6.10
CA ALA A 65 19.85 -8.86 -5.92
C ALA A 65 19.44 -9.93 -6.95
N ASP A 66 19.79 -9.76 -8.23
CA ASP A 66 19.51 -10.76 -9.25
C ASP A 66 20.22 -12.11 -8.98
N GLN A 67 21.44 -12.06 -8.47
CA GLN A 67 22.16 -13.29 -8.09
C GLN A 67 21.52 -13.92 -6.85
N LEU A 68 21.17 -13.14 -5.82
CA LEU A 68 20.49 -13.64 -4.62
C LEU A 68 19.14 -14.29 -4.96
N ALA A 69 18.39 -13.72 -5.90
CA ALA A 69 17.14 -14.31 -6.37
C ALA A 69 17.29 -15.77 -6.80
N ARG A 70 18.39 -16.11 -7.50
CA ARG A 70 18.63 -17.47 -8.04
C ARG A 70 18.78 -18.54 -6.96
N PHE A 71 19.11 -18.15 -5.74
CA PHE A 71 19.27 -19.05 -4.60
C PHE A 71 18.02 -19.19 -3.74
N GLN A 72 16.96 -18.43 -4.06
CA GLN A 72 15.72 -18.48 -3.29
C GLN A 72 14.85 -19.66 -3.70
N LEU A 73 14.39 -20.44 -2.72
CA LEU A 73 13.47 -21.55 -2.93
C LEU A 73 12.00 -21.09 -2.86
N ALA A 74 11.72 -20.06 -2.09
CA ALA A 74 10.39 -19.48 -1.97
C ALA A 74 10.15 -18.47 -3.10
N SER A 75 9.01 -18.58 -3.78
CA SER A 75 8.66 -17.67 -4.87
C SER A 75 8.57 -16.21 -4.43
N ASN A 76 8.09 -15.96 -3.21
CA ASN A 76 8.01 -14.61 -2.66
C ASN A 76 9.39 -13.95 -2.54
N ASP A 77 10.38 -14.68 -2.01
CA ASP A 77 11.74 -14.18 -1.85
C ASP A 77 12.42 -13.97 -3.21
N TYR A 78 12.19 -14.91 -4.15
CA TYR A 78 12.66 -14.76 -5.52
C TYR A 78 12.14 -13.46 -6.16
N TYR A 79 10.82 -13.24 -6.10
CA TYR A 79 10.22 -12.06 -6.71
C TYR A 79 10.56 -10.78 -5.95
N PHE A 80 10.79 -10.83 -4.64
CA PHE A 80 11.28 -9.69 -3.87
C PHE A 80 12.61 -9.17 -4.45
N TYR A 81 13.60 -10.03 -4.58
CA TYR A 81 14.90 -9.64 -5.13
C TYR A 81 14.81 -9.19 -6.59
N LYS A 82 13.97 -9.87 -7.41
CA LYS A 82 13.74 -9.48 -8.81
C LYS A 82 13.10 -8.11 -8.93
N THR A 83 12.15 -7.79 -8.06
CA THR A 83 11.51 -6.48 -8.01
C THR A 83 12.51 -5.40 -7.63
N VAL A 84 13.32 -5.62 -6.58
CA VAL A 84 14.39 -4.69 -6.18
C VAL A 84 15.35 -4.39 -7.34
N ALA A 85 15.78 -5.43 -8.06
CA ALA A 85 16.66 -5.25 -9.21
C ALA A 85 16.00 -4.45 -10.34
N GLY A 86 14.73 -4.75 -10.65
CA GLY A 86 13.97 -4.05 -11.69
C GLY A 86 13.71 -2.57 -11.36
N GLU A 87 13.39 -2.26 -10.09
CA GLU A 87 13.25 -0.88 -9.61
C GLU A 87 14.52 -0.06 -9.80
N LEU A 88 15.66 -0.63 -9.36
CA LEU A 88 16.96 0.05 -9.44
C LEU A 88 17.38 0.35 -10.88
N ARG A 89 16.94 -0.48 -11.84
CA ARG A 89 17.16 -0.28 -13.28
C ARG A 89 16.07 0.55 -13.96
N ASN A 90 15.04 1.01 -13.22
CA ASN A 90 13.84 1.67 -13.75
C ASN A 90 13.06 0.82 -14.78
N GLU A 91 13.13 -0.50 -14.69
CA GLU A 91 12.34 -1.44 -15.49
C GLU A 91 10.96 -1.70 -14.89
N ILE A 92 10.82 -1.49 -13.58
CA ILE A 92 9.59 -1.67 -12.81
C ILE A 92 9.34 -0.39 -12.02
N ASP A 93 8.14 0.15 -12.12
CA ASP A 93 7.65 1.23 -11.25
C ASP A 93 6.77 0.61 -10.16
N VAL A 94 7.30 0.52 -8.94
CA VAL A 94 6.58 0.09 -7.73
C VAL A 94 6.08 1.27 -6.91
N ASN A 95 5.86 2.43 -7.55
CA ASN A 95 5.34 3.58 -6.85
C ASN A 95 3.97 3.24 -6.23
N PRO A 96 3.84 3.23 -4.89
CA PRO A 96 2.57 2.97 -4.22
C PRO A 96 1.51 4.04 -4.50
N SER A 97 1.92 5.17 -5.11
CA SER A 97 1.01 6.23 -5.58
C SER A 97 0.38 5.92 -6.93
N THR A 98 0.87 4.94 -7.70
CA THR A 98 0.08 4.37 -8.78
C THR A 98 -1.00 3.54 -8.10
N PRO A 99 -2.28 4.00 -8.12
CA PRO A 99 -3.34 3.15 -7.63
C PRO A 99 -3.22 1.85 -8.41
N ASN A 100 -3.23 0.72 -7.71
CA ASN A 100 -3.55 -0.54 -8.36
C ASN A 100 -4.80 -0.24 -9.18
N SER A 101 -4.62 -0.03 -10.47
CA SER A 101 -5.73 0.33 -11.35
C SER A 101 -6.62 -0.90 -11.42
N VAL A 102 -7.55 -0.95 -10.47
CA VAL A 102 -8.58 -1.98 -10.47
C VAL A 102 -9.29 -1.80 -11.81
N THR A 103 -9.15 -2.77 -12.69
CA THR A 103 -9.83 -2.71 -13.99
C THR A 103 -11.34 -2.74 -13.74
N SER A 104 -12.11 -2.14 -14.66
CA SER A 104 -13.57 -2.17 -14.58
C SER A 104 -14.10 -3.62 -14.49
N GLU A 105 -13.45 -4.57 -15.15
CA GLU A 105 -13.78 -5.99 -15.10
C GLU A 105 -13.53 -6.60 -13.71
N GLN A 106 -12.39 -6.31 -13.10
CA GLN A 106 -12.07 -6.75 -11.73
C GLN A 106 -13.05 -6.15 -10.72
N LEU A 107 -13.41 -4.87 -10.90
CA LEU A 107 -14.36 -4.20 -10.04
C LEU A 107 -15.77 -4.82 -10.16
N GLN A 108 -16.22 -5.11 -11.38
CA GLN A 108 -17.50 -5.78 -11.61
C GLN A 108 -17.52 -7.18 -10.98
N ALA A 109 -16.45 -7.94 -11.14
CA ALA A 109 -16.32 -9.30 -10.59
C ALA A 109 -16.22 -9.32 -9.06
N THR A 110 -15.79 -8.21 -8.42
CA THR A 110 -15.63 -8.15 -6.96
C THR A 110 -16.99 -8.05 -6.27
N PRO A 111 -17.36 -8.99 -5.39
CA PRO A 111 -18.62 -8.91 -4.64
C PRO A 111 -18.69 -7.66 -3.77
N MET A 112 -19.84 -6.98 -3.70
CA MET A 112 -20.04 -5.78 -2.88
C MET A 112 -19.64 -6.00 -1.41
N LYS A 113 -19.93 -7.19 -0.88
CA LYS A 113 -19.52 -7.59 0.47
C LYS A 113 -18.01 -7.50 0.70
N ALA A 114 -17.18 -7.80 -0.30
CA ALA A 114 -15.73 -7.71 -0.17
C ALA A 114 -15.28 -6.24 -0.10
N ILE A 115 -15.88 -5.39 -0.92
CA ILE A 115 -15.61 -3.95 -0.91
C ILE A 115 -16.05 -3.33 0.42
N MET A 116 -17.25 -3.63 0.90
CA MET A 116 -17.71 -3.12 2.19
C MET A 116 -16.81 -3.58 3.36
N LYS A 117 -16.29 -4.81 3.31
CA LYS A 117 -15.34 -5.33 4.30
C LYS A 117 -13.97 -4.66 4.27
N SER A 118 -13.56 -4.09 3.17
CA SER A 118 -12.28 -3.36 3.08
C SER A 118 -12.36 -1.97 3.74
N LEU A 119 -13.54 -1.37 3.83
CA LEU A 119 -13.68 -0.02 4.38
C LEU A 119 -13.17 0.12 5.82
N PRO A 120 -13.49 -0.77 6.79
CA PRO A 120 -12.93 -0.67 8.14
C PRO A 120 -11.40 -0.70 8.19
N VAL A 121 -10.76 -1.41 7.27
CA VAL A 121 -9.29 -1.55 7.20
C VAL A 121 -8.63 -0.31 6.60
N ASN A 122 -9.33 0.35 5.67
CA ASN A 122 -8.84 1.53 4.96
C ASN A 122 -9.26 2.87 5.62
N LEU A 123 -9.91 2.82 6.78
CA LEU A 123 -10.29 4.02 7.50
C LEU A 123 -9.06 4.78 7.99
N ASN A 124 -8.94 6.05 7.65
CA ASN A 124 -7.92 6.93 8.22
C ASN A 124 -8.29 7.26 9.68
N ALA A 125 -7.54 6.68 10.63
CA ALA A 125 -7.82 6.81 12.05
C ALA A 125 -7.72 8.26 12.53
N ASP A 126 -6.72 9.02 12.06
CA ASP A 126 -6.49 10.41 12.47
C ASP A 126 -7.62 11.33 12.02
N LYS A 127 -8.12 11.14 10.78
CA LYS A 127 -9.26 11.92 10.26
C LYS A 127 -10.60 11.58 10.93
N SER A 128 -10.69 10.40 11.54
CA SER A 128 -11.95 9.88 12.11
C SER A 128 -12.00 9.81 13.63
N VAL A 129 -10.94 10.25 14.34
CA VAL A 129 -10.84 10.19 15.81
C VAL A 129 -11.97 10.94 16.53
N GLU A 130 -12.41 12.09 15.99
CA GLU A 130 -13.48 12.90 16.57
C GLU A 130 -14.89 12.49 16.08
N ILE A 131 -14.96 11.48 15.18
CA ILE A 131 -16.23 11.08 14.57
C ILE A 131 -16.86 9.94 15.37
N THR A 132 -18.15 10.09 15.68
CA THR A 132 -19.02 9.01 16.14
C THR A 132 -20.30 9.11 15.34
N LYS A 133 -20.43 8.27 14.30
CA LYS A 133 -21.55 8.33 13.35
C LYS A 133 -21.82 6.99 12.68
N LYS A 134 -23.07 6.73 12.35
CA LYS A 134 -23.50 5.55 11.62
C LYS A 134 -23.93 5.92 10.21
N TYR A 135 -23.48 5.13 9.24
CA TYR A 135 -23.78 5.26 7.83
C TYR A 135 -24.43 3.96 7.36
N GLU A 136 -25.61 4.05 6.77
CA GLU A 136 -26.31 2.91 6.19
C GLU A 136 -26.25 2.99 4.66
N PHE A 137 -25.92 1.88 4.01
CA PHE A 137 -25.88 1.73 2.56
C PHE A 137 -26.92 0.73 2.13
N ARG A 138 -27.85 1.15 1.29
CA ARG A 138 -28.91 0.32 0.70
C ARG A 138 -28.72 0.23 -0.80
N PHE A 139 -28.79 -0.96 -1.33
CA PHE A 139 -28.63 -1.20 -2.76
C PHE A 139 -29.97 -1.46 -3.42
N ILE A 140 -30.32 -0.67 -4.46
CA ILE A 140 -31.58 -0.78 -5.18
C ILE A 140 -31.63 -1.97 -6.15
N ASP A 141 -30.46 -2.50 -6.51
CA ASP A 141 -30.27 -3.66 -7.40
C ASP A 141 -30.11 -4.98 -6.63
N SER A 142 -30.15 -4.94 -5.32
CA SER A 142 -30.14 -6.09 -4.42
C SER A 142 -30.83 -5.75 -3.10
N GLU A 143 -31.19 -6.78 -2.32
CA GLU A 143 -31.77 -6.56 -0.99
C GLU A 143 -30.70 -6.37 0.10
N GLU A 144 -29.43 -6.12 -0.30
CA GLU A 144 -28.35 -5.99 0.64
C GLU A 144 -28.33 -4.61 1.31
N VAL A 145 -28.15 -4.64 2.63
CA VAL A 145 -27.97 -3.44 3.44
C VAL A 145 -26.72 -3.62 4.28
N TYR A 146 -25.92 -2.58 4.38
CA TYR A 146 -24.74 -2.53 5.23
C TYR A 146 -24.78 -1.28 6.09
N THR A 147 -24.43 -1.42 7.36
CA THR A 147 -24.24 -0.30 8.28
C THR A 147 -22.77 -0.24 8.71
N ILE A 148 -22.19 0.93 8.58
CA ILE A 148 -20.84 1.24 9.07
C ILE A 148 -20.97 2.19 10.25
N HIS A 149 -20.54 1.75 11.43
CA HIS A 149 -20.44 2.59 12.61
C HIS A 149 -18.98 3.02 12.78
N ILE A 150 -18.71 4.30 12.53
CA ILE A 150 -17.42 4.91 12.81
C ILE A 150 -17.47 5.47 14.22
N ARG A 151 -16.47 5.16 15.03
CA ARG A 151 -16.36 5.60 16.40
C ARG A 151 -14.89 5.74 16.79
N LYS A 152 -14.47 6.99 17.02
CA LYS A 152 -13.14 7.33 17.55
C LYS A 152 -11.98 6.63 16.80
N GLY A 153 -11.95 6.77 15.50
CA GLY A 153 -10.89 6.20 14.65
C GLY A 153 -11.08 4.73 14.29
N VAL A 154 -12.19 4.10 14.69
CA VAL A 154 -12.48 2.69 14.38
C VAL A 154 -13.80 2.58 13.62
N ALA A 155 -13.84 1.78 12.57
CA ALA A 155 -15.06 1.44 11.86
C ALA A 155 -15.48 -0.01 12.14
N GLN A 156 -16.78 -0.21 12.33
CA GLN A 156 -17.40 -1.52 12.48
C GLN A 156 -18.44 -1.70 11.39
N LEU A 157 -18.29 -2.75 10.59
CA LEU A 157 -19.26 -3.12 9.56
C LEU A 157 -20.28 -4.12 10.10
N SER A 158 -21.54 -3.88 9.82
CA SER A 158 -22.68 -4.79 10.06
C SER A 158 -23.48 -4.98 8.77
N LYS A 159 -24.08 -6.15 8.59
CA LYS A 159 -25.03 -6.45 7.50
C LYS A 159 -26.46 -6.41 8.01
N ILE A 160 -26.76 -5.49 8.90
CA ILE A 160 -28.06 -5.30 9.54
C ILE A 160 -28.49 -3.84 9.32
N PRO A 161 -29.73 -3.58 8.89
CA PRO A 161 -30.28 -2.23 8.84
C PRO A 161 -30.26 -1.60 10.22
N ASP A 162 -29.91 -0.31 10.30
CA ASP A 162 -29.94 0.45 11.54
C ASP A 162 -30.77 1.73 11.36
N SER A 163 -31.97 1.73 11.95
CA SER A 163 -32.87 2.88 11.88
C SER A 163 -32.31 4.15 12.54
N SER A 164 -31.28 4.01 13.37
CA SER A 164 -30.57 5.11 14.02
C SER A 164 -29.40 5.66 13.19
N ALA A 165 -29.19 5.16 11.96
CA ALA A 165 -28.16 5.69 11.07
C ALA A 165 -28.47 7.15 10.70
N GLU A 166 -27.50 8.04 10.97
CA GLU A 166 -27.64 9.48 10.71
C GLU A 166 -27.53 9.82 9.23
N VAL A 167 -26.85 8.96 8.47
CA VAL A 167 -26.70 9.11 7.02
C VAL A 167 -27.07 7.79 6.35
N LYS A 168 -28.01 7.87 5.39
CA LYS A 168 -28.38 6.70 4.59
C LYS A 168 -28.10 6.99 3.13
N VAL A 169 -27.42 6.07 2.48
CA VAL A 169 -26.99 6.16 1.09
C VAL A 169 -27.75 5.06 0.32
N ILE A 170 -28.51 5.47 -0.68
CA ILE A 170 -29.33 4.59 -1.51
C ILE A 170 -28.84 4.71 -2.95
N THR A 171 -28.35 3.62 -3.52
CA THR A 171 -27.77 3.59 -4.88
C THR A 171 -27.67 2.14 -5.37
N ASP A 172 -27.24 1.94 -6.61
CA ASP A 172 -26.87 0.61 -7.12
C ASP A 172 -25.43 0.23 -6.72
N GLN A 173 -25.13 -1.07 -6.72
CA GLN A 173 -23.81 -1.58 -6.32
C GLN A 173 -22.71 -1.10 -7.25
N GLN A 174 -22.96 -1.04 -8.57
CA GLN A 174 -21.94 -0.66 -9.53
C GLN A 174 -21.50 0.79 -9.35
N THR A 175 -22.45 1.71 -9.18
CA THR A 175 -22.16 3.13 -8.91
C THR A 175 -21.31 3.29 -7.66
N LEU A 176 -21.65 2.59 -6.56
CA LEU A 176 -20.89 2.71 -5.32
C LEU A 176 -19.50 2.07 -5.43
N LYS A 177 -19.36 0.95 -6.15
CA LYS A 177 -18.07 0.33 -6.46
C LYS A 177 -17.13 1.32 -7.16
N GLU A 178 -17.61 2.03 -8.20
CA GLU A 178 -16.83 3.00 -8.95
C GLU A 178 -16.41 4.20 -8.10
N VAL A 179 -17.26 4.64 -7.16
CA VAL A 179 -16.92 5.69 -6.20
C VAL A 179 -15.81 5.23 -5.25
N PHE A 180 -15.94 4.05 -4.64
CA PHE A 180 -14.95 3.54 -3.69
C PHE A 180 -13.63 3.12 -4.34
N ALA A 181 -13.65 2.75 -5.61
CA ALA A 181 -12.43 2.48 -6.38
C ALA A 181 -11.70 3.75 -6.84
N GLY A 182 -12.22 4.94 -6.53
CA GLY A 182 -11.64 6.21 -6.97
C GLY A 182 -11.79 6.50 -8.47
N LEU A 183 -12.63 5.74 -9.18
CA LEU A 183 -12.89 5.94 -10.62
C LEU A 183 -13.76 7.18 -10.91
N LYS A 184 -14.38 7.75 -9.89
CA LYS A 184 -15.17 8.97 -9.98
C LYS A 184 -14.48 10.09 -9.22
N ASN A 185 -14.18 11.18 -9.89
CA ASN A 185 -13.69 12.38 -9.25
C ASN A 185 -14.81 13.12 -8.49
N VAL A 186 -14.45 14.11 -7.67
CA VAL A 186 -15.40 14.87 -6.83
C VAL A 186 -16.52 15.51 -7.66
N ALA A 187 -16.22 16.00 -8.87
CA ALA A 187 -17.23 16.61 -9.75
C ALA A 187 -18.25 15.57 -10.25
N ALA A 188 -17.77 14.38 -10.63
CA ALA A 188 -18.64 13.28 -11.04
C ALA A 188 -19.53 12.80 -9.88
N ILE A 189 -18.97 12.66 -8.68
CA ILE A 189 -19.75 12.29 -7.47
C ILE A 189 -20.81 13.36 -7.17
N SER A 190 -20.44 14.64 -7.25
CA SER A 190 -21.39 15.74 -7.06
C SER A 190 -22.55 15.71 -8.07
N LEU A 191 -22.28 15.31 -9.32
CA LEU A 191 -23.30 15.14 -10.35
C LEU A 191 -24.24 13.95 -10.03
N LEU A 192 -23.68 12.82 -9.58
CA LEU A 192 -24.47 11.65 -9.15
C LEU A 192 -25.38 11.98 -7.96
N LEU A 193 -24.93 12.84 -7.05
CA LEU A 193 -25.72 13.34 -5.95
C LEU A 193 -26.79 14.36 -6.42
N ALA A 194 -26.49 15.19 -7.42
CA ALA A 194 -27.42 16.18 -7.93
C ALA A 194 -28.61 15.57 -8.68
N ASN A 195 -28.33 14.53 -9.48
CA ASN A 195 -29.34 13.82 -10.27
C ASN A 195 -30.03 12.65 -9.53
N ASN A 196 -29.71 12.49 -8.23
CA ASN A 196 -30.21 11.43 -7.34
C ASN A 196 -29.89 9.98 -7.82
N THR A 197 -28.83 9.78 -8.62
CA THR A 197 -28.28 8.43 -8.85
C THR A 197 -27.73 7.85 -7.54
N ILE A 198 -27.15 8.73 -6.70
CA ILE A 198 -26.88 8.44 -5.30
C ILE A 198 -27.80 9.32 -4.48
N GLU A 199 -28.81 8.71 -3.88
CA GLU A 199 -29.71 9.37 -2.95
C GLU A 199 -29.12 9.32 -1.54
N VAL A 200 -29.12 10.47 -0.83
CA VAL A 200 -28.55 10.55 0.51
C VAL A 200 -29.55 11.25 1.45
N GLU A 201 -30.03 10.48 2.41
CA GLU A 201 -30.72 11.01 3.60
C GLU A 201 -29.68 11.39 4.67
N GLY A 202 -29.89 12.48 5.40
CA GLY A 202 -28.96 12.97 6.43
C GLY A 202 -27.87 13.91 5.91
N GLY A 203 -27.90 14.25 4.61
CA GLY A 203 -27.08 15.31 4.00
C GLY A 203 -26.00 14.83 3.07
N LYS A 204 -26.03 15.35 1.83
CA LYS A 204 -25.05 15.02 0.75
C LYS A 204 -23.62 15.36 1.17
N LEU A 205 -23.43 16.44 1.93
CA LEU A 205 -22.11 16.83 2.43
C LEU A 205 -21.54 15.81 3.43
N GLU A 206 -22.38 15.20 4.25
CA GLU A 206 -21.95 14.17 5.21
C GLU A 206 -21.46 12.90 4.51
N PHE A 207 -22.06 12.55 3.38
CA PHE A 207 -21.54 11.46 2.53
C PHE A 207 -20.19 11.82 1.90
N LEU A 208 -20.01 13.04 1.39
CA LEU A 208 -18.71 13.47 0.88
C LEU A 208 -17.62 13.48 1.96
N LYS A 209 -17.96 13.93 3.18
CA LYS A 209 -17.04 13.85 4.34
C LYS A 209 -16.68 12.38 4.65
N PHE A 210 -17.67 11.49 4.60
CA PHE A 210 -17.44 10.05 4.79
C PHE A 210 -16.42 9.51 3.79
N LEU A 211 -16.54 9.84 2.49
CA LEU A 211 -15.57 9.42 1.48
C LEU A 211 -14.15 9.94 1.79
N GLY A 212 -14.04 11.17 2.27
CA GLY A 212 -12.77 11.77 2.67
C GLY A 212 -12.05 11.06 3.84
N LEU A 213 -12.73 10.18 4.56
CA LEU A 213 -12.11 9.39 5.64
C LEU A 213 -11.29 8.20 5.13
N PHE A 214 -11.38 7.88 3.83
CA PHE A 214 -10.71 6.74 3.19
C PHE A 214 -9.67 7.18 2.15
N THR A 215 -9.38 8.47 2.08
CA THR A 215 -8.34 9.03 1.20
C THR A 215 -7.18 9.53 2.05
N ASP A 216 -5.99 9.52 1.52
CA ASP A 216 -4.77 10.07 2.14
C ASP A 216 -4.83 11.61 2.29
#